data_a45705d7a211ca64fbfd7e09c8f81477
#
_entry.id   a45705d7a211ca64fbfd7e09c8f81477
#
_cell.length_a   1.000
_cell.length_b   1.000
_cell.length_c   1.000
_cell.angle_alpha   90.00
_cell.angle_beta   90.00
_cell.angle_gamma   90.00
#
_symmetry.space_group_name_H-M   'P 1'
#
loop_
_entity.id
_entity.type
_entity.pdbx_description
1 polymer ?
#
loop_
_entity_poly.entity_id
_entity_poly.type
_entity_poly.pdbx_seq_one_letter_code
_entity_poly.pdbx_strand_id
1 'polypeptide(L)'
;MEKKIIILGKAASGKDFLQGQLVSNGWVPLRQYTTRPKRPTEVGDEYHFISEEEFDSISKKLCSIQNFNGWRYGYDMDEALMSDVMIFSPANFFNLIMDSISDRRCGELLYHSTIVYLDIDEDTRRERLSIRYMGGREDDSLDRRLQADAEDFKPFDIIDWDNKPLGSFIRLCSKDEVDDFLKKILS
;
A
#
# COMPACT_ATOMS: atom_id res chain seq x y z
N MET A 1 -5.50 -9.31 -20.51
CA MET A 1 -5.87 -8.31 -19.49
C MET A 1 -4.64 -8.09 -18.63
N GLU A 2 -4.20 -6.88 -18.54
CA GLU A 2 -3.08 -6.51 -17.65
C GLU A 2 -3.46 -6.83 -16.22
N LYS A 3 -2.62 -7.63 -15.54
CA LYS A 3 -2.85 -8.00 -14.15
C LYS A 3 -2.40 -6.84 -13.27
N LYS A 4 -3.30 -6.25 -12.50
CA LYS A 4 -2.96 -5.23 -11.50
C LYS A 4 -2.86 -5.86 -10.13
N ILE A 5 -1.95 -5.36 -9.28
CA ILE A 5 -1.76 -5.84 -7.91
C ILE A 5 -1.91 -4.65 -6.94
N ILE A 6 -2.80 -4.79 -5.98
CA ILE A 6 -2.89 -3.90 -4.82
C ILE A 6 -2.30 -4.65 -3.62
N ILE A 7 -1.19 -4.14 -3.08
CA ILE A 7 -0.50 -4.73 -1.94
C ILE A 7 -0.94 -4.02 -0.67
N LEU A 8 -1.42 -4.81 0.29
CA LEU A 8 -1.81 -4.40 1.63
C LEU A 8 -0.95 -5.13 2.66
N GLY A 9 -0.79 -4.56 3.82
CA GLY A 9 -0.09 -5.22 4.92
C GLY A 9 0.39 -4.23 5.97
N LYS A 10 0.53 -4.72 7.18
CA LYS A 10 1.01 -3.97 8.35
C LYS A 10 2.45 -3.48 8.14
N ALA A 11 2.94 -2.59 8.99
CA ALA A 11 4.33 -2.13 8.91
C ALA A 11 5.30 -3.31 9.00
N ALA A 12 6.40 -3.25 8.23
CA ALA A 12 7.42 -4.29 8.10
C ALA A 12 6.93 -5.67 7.60
N SER A 13 5.74 -5.76 7.01
CA SER A 13 5.24 -7.00 6.38
C SER A 13 5.99 -7.38 5.09
N GLY A 14 6.73 -6.44 4.47
CA GLY A 14 7.49 -6.70 3.25
C GLY A 14 6.85 -6.14 1.97
N LYS A 15 5.90 -5.20 2.08
CA LYS A 15 5.26 -4.56 0.90
C LYS A 15 6.28 -3.98 -0.07
N ASP A 16 7.26 -3.23 0.45
CA ASP A 16 8.29 -2.60 -0.38
C ASP A 16 9.18 -3.65 -1.09
N PHE A 17 9.44 -4.80 -0.42
CA PHE A 17 10.16 -5.91 -1.03
C PHE A 17 9.36 -6.52 -2.18
N LEU A 18 8.07 -6.84 -1.96
CA LEU A 18 7.22 -7.42 -2.99
C LEU A 18 7.07 -6.48 -4.19
N GLN A 19 6.79 -5.20 -3.94
CA GLN A 19 6.72 -4.19 -5.01
C GLN A 19 8.06 -4.08 -5.76
N GLY A 20 9.18 -4.03 -5.04
CA GLY A 20 10.51 -3.94 -5.64
C GLY A 20 10.84 -5.12 -6.56
N GLN A 21 10.43 -6.35 -6.19
CA GLN A 21 10.59 -7.53 -7.04
C GLN A 21 9.75 -7.41 -8.33
N LEU A 22 8.51 -6.94 -8.24
CA LEU A 22 7.65 -6.73 -9.40
C LEU A 22 8.20 -5.63 -10.31
N VAL A 23 8.60 -4.50 -9.76
CA VAL A 23 9.20 -3.37 -10.49
C VAL A 23 10.49 -3.78 -11.21
N SER A 24 11.34 -4.57 -10.57
CA SER A 24 12.57 -5.11 -11.20
C SER A 24 12.28 -6.03 -12.39
N ASN A 25 11.05 -6.52 -12.51
CA ASN A 25 10.57 -7.32 -13.63
C ASN A 25 9.66 -6.53 -14.60
N GLY A 26 9.76 -5.20 -14.58
CA GLY A 26 9.12 -4.32 -15.56
C GLY A 26 7.70 -3.85 -15.20
N TRP A 27 7.23 -4.12 -13.98
CA TRP A 27 5.93 -3.63 -13.52
C TRP A 27 6.00 -2.15 -13.16
N VAL A 28 4.99 -1.38 -13.53
CA VAL A 28 4.90 0.07 -13.28
C VAL A 28 4.26 0.31 -11.91
N PRO A 29 4.99 0.91 -10.94
CA PRO A 29 4.44 1.22 -9.63
C PRO A 29 3.60 2.50 -9.65
N LEU A 30 2.50 2.51 -8.88
CA LEU A 30 1.81 3.75 -8.54
C LEU A 30 2.67 4.56 -7.56
N ARG A 31 2.91 5.83 -7.88
CA ARG A 31 3.53 6.80 -6.97
C ARG A 31 2.45 7.69 -6.37
N GLN A 32 2.35 7.69 -5.06
CA GLN A 32 1.44 8.58 -4.35
C GLN A 32 2.07 9.96 -4.17
N TYR A 33 1.24 10.99 -4.11
CA TYR A 33 1.65 12.34 -3.75
C TYR A 33 1.73 12.49 -2.24
N THR A 34 2.73 13.21 -1.74
CA THR A 34 2.86 13.47 -0.31
C THR A 34 3.55 14.81 -0.03
N THR A 35 3.08 15.48 1.04
CA THR A 35 3.75 16.68 1.59
C THR A 35 4.85 16.32 2.60
N ARG A 36 5.03 15.03 2.88
CA ARG A 36 6.12 14.55 3.74
C ARG A 36 7.49 14.86 3.12
N PRO A 37 8.44 15.39 3.87
CA PRO A 37 9.80 15.52 3.39
C PRO A 37 10.41 14.17 3.00
N LYS A 38 11.16 14.16 1.91
CA LYS A 38 11.92 13.00 1.47
C LYS A 38 12.94 12.59 2.55
N ARG A 39 13.02 11.31 2.86
CA ARG A 39 13.99 10.78 3.81
C ARG A 39 15.38 10.63 3.17
N PRO A 40 16.46 10.69 3.97
CA PRO A 40 17.82 10.53 3.43
C PRO A 40 18.08 9.18 2.73
N THR A 41 17.32 8.13 3.10
CA THR A 41 17.42 6.77 2.53
C THR A 41 16.58 6.56 1.28
N GLU A 42 15.75 7.53 0.91
CA GLU A 42 14.89 7.45 -0.28
C GLU A 42 15.62 8.02 -1.49
N VAL A 43 15.58 7.35 -2.62
CA VAL A 43 16.25 7.81 -3.86
C VAL A 43 15.39 8.79 -4.68
N GLY A 44 14.07 8.89 -4.36
CA GLY A 44 13.19 9.92 -4.90
C GLY A 44 12.10 9.43 -5.83
N ASP A 45 12.06 8.14 -6.08
CA ASP A 45 11.06 7.55 -6.97
C ASP A 45 9.91 6.86 -6.21
N GLU A 46 9.92 6.90 -4.88
CA GLU A 46 8.94 6.24 -4.02
C GLU A 46 7.61 7.01 -3.96
N TYR A 47 7.69 8.34 -4.03
CA TYR A 47 6.55 9.27 -3.95
C TYR A 47 6.78 10.48 -4.86
N HIS A 48 5.71 11.15 -5.24
CA HIS A 48 5.74 12.54 -5.69
C HIS A 48 5.82 13.44 -4.44
N PHE A 49 7.04 13.80 -4.03
CA PHE A 49 7.28 14.70 -2.90
C PHE A 49 7.02 16.14 -3.32
N ILE A 50 5.99 16.78 -2.78
CA ILE A 50 5.54 18.11 -3.17
C ILE A 50 5.27 18.99 -1.93
N SER A 51 5.23 20.31 -2.13
CA SER A 51 4.88 21.25 -1.06
C SER A 51 3.39 21.21 -0.71
N GLU A 52 3.01 21.82 0.41
CA GLU A 52 1.59 21.96 0.79
C GLU A 52 0.80 22.76 -0.26
N GLU A 53 1.39 23.83 -0.80
CA GLU A 53 0.79 24.69 -1.83
C GLU A 53 0.57 23.90 -3.13
N GLU A 54 1.56 23.09 -3.55
CA GLU A 54 1.43 22.23 -4.72
C GLU A 54 0.36 21.18 -4.50
N PHE A 55 0.31 20.56 -3.30
CA PHE A 55 -0.72 19.58 -2.96
C PHE A 55 -2.12 20.20 -3.02
N ASP A 56 -2.31 21.42 -2.49
CA ASP A 56 -3.58 22.16 -2.59
C ASP A 56 -3.99 22.38 -4.04
N SER A 57 -3.04 22.73 -4.91
CA SER A 57 -3.31 23.02 -6.32
C SER A 57 -3.83 21.80 -7.09
N ILE A 58 -3.42 20.59 -6.72
CA ILE A 58 -3.82 19.34 -7.38
C ILE A 58 -4.85 18.52 -6.60
N SER A 59 -5.22 18.94 -5.38
CA SER A 59 -6.08 18.18 -4.46
C SER A 59 -7.39 17.69 -5.09
N LYS A 60 -7.97 18.48 -6.01
CA LYS A 60 -9.22 18.10 -6.72
C LYS A 60 -9.06 16.89 -7.67
N LYS A 61 -7.83 16.56 -8.05
CA LYS A 61 -7.52 15.39 -8.90
C LYS A 61 -7.16 14.16 -8.07
N LEU A 62 -6.81 14.36 -6.79
CA LEU A 62 -6.36 13.29 -5.94
C LEU A 62 -7.52 12.55 -5.31
N CYS A 63 -7.39 11.23 -5.29
CA CYS A 63 -8.27 10.31 -4.59
C CYS A 63 -7.70 9.98 -3.21
N SER A 64 -8.61 9.64 -2.27
CA SER A 64 -8.26 9.13 -0.95
C SER A 64 -7.24 9.98 -0.20
N ILE A 65 -7.47 11.31 -0.14
CA ILE A 65 -6.60 12.21 0.61
C ILE A 65 -6.64 11.87 2.09
N GLN A 66 -5.48 11.66 2.69
CA GLN A 66 -5.30 11.30 4.09
C GLN A 66 -4.26 12.19 4.75
N ASN A 67 -4.45 12.43 6.05
CA ASN A 67 -3.44 13.03 6.92
C ASN A 67 -2.83 11.95 7.82
N PHE A 68 -1.52 11.80 7.75
CA PHE A 68 -0.79 10.87 8.60
C PHE A 68 0.48 11.54 9.15
N ASN A 69 0.62 11.57 10.47
CA ASN A 69 1.72 12.24 11.17
C ASN A 69 1.95 13.69 10.72
N GLY A 70 0.88 14.45 10.44
CA GLY A 70 0.95 15.84 10.01
C GLY A 70 1.26 16.06 8.53
N TRP A 71 1.41 15.00 7.73
CA TRP A 71 1.62 15.08 6.30
C TRP A 71 0.44 14.53 5.53
N ARG A 72 0.21 15.08 4.34
CA ARG A 72 -0.86 14.67 3.45
C ARG A 72 -0.37 13.63 2.44
N TYR A 73 -1.28 12.72 2.09
CA TYR A 73 -1.06 11.68 1.09
C TYR A 73 -2.30 11.59 0.20
N GLY A 74 -2.10 11.27 -1.05
CA GLY A 74 -3.18 11.03 -2.01
C GLY A 74 -2.61 10.42 -3.29
N TYR A 75 -3.47 9.89 -4.15
CA TYR A 75 -3.04 9.36 -5.45
C TYR A 75 -3.95 9.86 -6.57
N ASP A 76 -3.40 9.96 -7.77
CA ASP A 76 -4.17 10.28 -8.98
C ASP A 76 -4.78 8.97 -9.54
N MET A 77 -6.09 8.99 -9.84
CA MET A 77 -6.79 7.81 -10.34
C MET A 77 -6.35 7.42 -11.75
N ASP A 78 -6.00 8.37 -12.60
CA ASP A 78 -5.54 8.07 -13.95
C ASP A 78 -4.15 7.42 -13.90
N GLU A 79 -3.27 7.86 -12.99
CA GLU A 79 -1.99 7.19 -12.73
C GLU A 79 -2.21 5.77 -12.16
N ALA A 80 -3.17 5.58 -11.23
CA ALA A 80 -3.49 4.27 -10.68
C ALA A 80 -3.99 3.30 -11.75
N LEU A 81 -4.81 3.78 -12.69
CA LEU A 81 -5.28 2.98 -13.82
C LEU A 81 -4.16 2.61 -14.81
N MET A 82 -3.11 3.41 -14.90
CA MET A 82 -1.93 3.13 -15.73
C MET A 82 -0.85 2.30 -15.02
N SER A 83 -0.95 2.14 -13.70
CA SER A 83 0.01 1.39 -12.91
C SER A 83 -0.34 -0.09 -12.83
N ASP A 84 0.67 -0.95 -12.67
CA ASP A 84 0.52 -2.39 -12.53
C ASP A 84 0.52 -2.82 -11.06
N VAL A 85 1.24 -2.09 -10.20
CA VAL A 85 1.39 -2.42 -8.78
C VAL A 85 1.25 -1.20 -7.88
N MET A 86 0.45 -1.34 -6.81
CA MET A 86 0.12 -0.28 -5.87
C MET A 86 0.27 -0.77 -4.44
N ILE A 87 0.86 0.05 -3.56
CA ILE A 87 0.81 -0.16 -2.11
C ILE A 87 -0.24 0.77 -1.54
N PHE A 88 -1.28 0.22 -0.94
CA PHE A 88 -2.32 1.00 -0.29
C PHE A 88 -2.29 0.85 1.23
N SER A 89 -2.66 1.92 1.94
CA SER A 89 -3.05 1.83 3.34
C SER A 89 -4.44 1.18 3.44
N PRO A 90 -4.86 0.68 4.61
CA PRO A 90 -6.24 0.24 4.82
C PRO A 90 -7.24 1.30 4.43
N ALA A 91 -7.02 2.54 4.82
CA ALA A 91 -7.93 3.65 4.50
C ALA A 91 -8.01 3.92 2.99
N ASN A 92 -6.88 3.90 2.25
CA ASN A 92 -6.91 4.03 0.78
C ASN A 92 -7.73 2.91 0.13
N PHE A 93 -7.57 1.69 0.62
CA PHE A 93 -8.28 0.54 0.09
C PHE A 93 -9.78 0.59 0.37
N PHE A 94 -10.17 0.92 1.61
CA PHE A 94 -11.59 1.07 1.95
C PHE A 94 -12.26 2.24 1.23
N ASN A 95 -11.55 3.37 1.07
CA ASN A 95 -12.06 4.49 0.27
C ASN A 95 -12.26 4.06 -1.20
N LEU A 96 -11.32 3.33 -1.78
CA LEU A 96 -11.46 2.80 -3.15
C LEU A 96 -12.71 1.91 -3.29
N ILE A 97 -12.99 1.05 -2.29
CA ILE A 97 -14.21 0.22 -2.26
C ILE A 97 -15.47 1.11 -2.19
N MET A 98 -15.48 2.10 -1.30
CA MET A 98 -16.63 2.99 -1.15
C MET A 98 -16.87 3.84 -2.40
N ASP A 99 -15.80 4.38 -2.97
CA ASP A 99 -15.86 5.20 -4.18
C ASP A 99 -16.29 4.38 -5.40
N SER A 100 -16.03 3.07 -5.43
CA SER A 100 -16.44 2.18 -6.52
C SER A 100 -17.96 2.10 -6.72
N ILE A 101 -18.74 2.51 -5.73
CA ILE A 101 -20.22 2.58 -5.81
C ILE A 101 -20.67 3.72 -6.74
N SER A 102 -19.90 4.81 -6.81
CA SER A 102 -20.26 6.03 -7.53
C SER A 102 -19.28 6.42 -8.65
N ASP A 103 -18.04 5.96 -8.60
CA ASP A 103 -17.03 6.18 -9.65
C ASP A 103 -16.67 4.84 -10.32
N ARG A 104 -17.04 4.72 -11.61
CA ARG A 104 -16.76 3.54 -12.43
C ARG A 104 -15.26 3.21 -12.50
N ARG A 105 -14.37 4.21 -12.47
CA ARG A 105 -12.91 4.00 -12.55
C ARG A 105 -12.40 3.26 -11.31
N CYS A 106 -12.93 3.60 -10.12
CA CYS A 106 -12.64 2.87 -8.89
C CYS A 106 -13.10 1.41 -8.97
N GLY A 107 -14.30 1.18 -9.53
CA GLY A 107 -14.82 -0.18 -9.77
C GLY A 107 -13.98 -0.98 -10.75
N GLU A 108 -13.54 -0.37 -11.85
CA GLU A 108 -12.64 -0.99 -12.83
C GLU A 108 -11.29 -1.34 -12.21
N LEU A 109 -10.69 -0.44 -11.42
CA LEU A 109 -9.44 -0.69 -10.73
C LEU A 109 -9.55 -1.89 -9.79
N LEU A 110 -10.59 -1.94 -8.94
CA LEU A 110 -10.83 -3.05 -8.03
C LEU A 110 -11.07 -4.38 -8.75
N TYR A 111 -11.93 -4.38 -9.76
CA TYR A 111 -12.32 -5.60 -10.47
C TYR A 111 -11.15 -6.25 -11.21
N HIS A 112 -10.24 -5.44 -11.76
CA HIS A 112 -9.07 -5.91 -12.49
C HIS A 112 -7.83 -6.11 -11.62
N SER A 113 -7.94 -5.89 -10.31
CA SER A 113 -6.82 -6.04 -9.37
C SER A 113 -6.84 -7.37 -8.64
N THR A 114 -5.66 -7.95 -8.44
CA THR A 114 -5.42 -8.95 -7.39
C THR A 114 -5.03 -8.22 -6.12
N ILE A 115 -5.83 -8.40 -5.07
CA ILE A 115 -5.55 -7.82 -3.75
C ILE A 115 -4.64 -8.80 -3.01
N VAL A 116 -3.43 -8.38 -2.69
CA VAL A 116 -2.45 -9.18 -1.95
C VAL A 116 -2.28 -8.61 -0.55
N TYR A 117 -2.77 -9.33 0.45
CA TYR A 117 -2.62 -8.97 1.85
C TYR A 117 -1.46 -9.74 2.49
N LEU A 118 -0.41 -9.02 2.86
CA LEU A 118 0.75 -9.56 3.59
C LEU A 118 0.43 -9.59 5.09
N ASP A 119 -0.04 -10.74 5.57
CA ASP A 119 -0.42 -10.97 6.97
C ASP A 119 0.70 -11.69 7.72
N ILE A 120 1.87 -11.06 7.75
CA ILE A 120 3.05 -11.57 8.43
C ILE A 120 2.87 -11.44 9.95
N ASP A 121 3.27 -12.47 10.69
CA ASP A 121 3.16 -12.53 12.13
C ASP A 121 3.83 -11.33 12.84
N GLU A 122 3.34 -11.02 14.06
CA GLU A 122 3.81 -9.85 14.79
C GLU A 122 5.27 -9.97 15.23
N ASP A 123 5.73 -11.16 15.62
CA ASP A 123 7.10 -11.36 16.10
C ASP A 123 8.11 -11.07 14.99
N THR A 124 7.88 -11.60 13.80
CA THR A 124 8.69 -11.29 12.60
C THR A 124 8.68 -9.80 12.27
N ARG A 125 7.52 -9.15 12.34
CA ARG A 125 7.41 -7.70 12.05
C ARG A 125 8.09 -6.87 13.14
N ARG A 126 7.96 -7.26 14.42
CA ARG A 126 8.62 -6.62 15.57
C ARG A 126 10.14 -6.68 15.44
N GLU A 127 10.68 -7.82 15.07
CA GLU A 127 12.12 -7.97 14.80
C GLU A 127 12.58 -7.02 13.69
N ARG A 128 11.90 -7.01 12.56
CA ARG A 128 12.23 -6.13 11.42
C ARG A 128 12.11 -4.65 11.75
N LEU A 129 11.11 -4.27 12.54
CA LEU A 129 10.94 -2.89 13.01
C LEU A 129 12.05 -2.50 13.98
N SER A 130 12.42 -3.36 14.95
CA SER A 130 13.48 -3.07 15.90
C SER A 130 14.80 -2.74 15.21
N ILE A 131 15.15 -3.49 14.17
CA ILE A 131 16.34 -3.22 13.34
C ILE A 131 16.26 -1.83 12.66
N ARG A 132 15.07 -1.46 12.14
CA ARG A 132 14.86 -0.13 11.52
C ARG A 132 14.95 1.02 12.54
N TYR A 133 14.48 0.80 13.78
CA TYR A 133 14.55 1.81 14.86
C TYR A 133 15.96 2.00 15.42
N MET A 134 16.79 0.95 15.46
CA MET A 134 18.22 1.07 15.81
C MET A 134 18.98 2.00 14.85
N GLY A 135 18.46 2.26 13.67
CA GLY A 135 18.97 3.22 12.68
C GLY A 135 18.58 4.69 12.90
N GLY A 136 18.00 5.07 14.06
CA GLY A 136 17.79 6.48 14.42
C GLY A 136 16.44 7.09 14.04
N ARG A 137 15.36 6.32 13.98
CA ARG A 137 14.00 6.88 13.89
C ARG A 137 13.44 7.17 15.27
N GLU A 138 13.55 8.42 15.73
CA GLU A 138 13.11 8.86 17.06
C GLU A 138 11.60 9.12 17.17
N ASP A 139 10.83 9.18 16.08
CA ASP A 139 9.48 9.77 16.07
C ASP A 139 8.32 8.82 16.42
N ASP A 140 8.57 7.52 16.58
CA ASP A 140 7.49 6.57 16.85
C ASP A 140 7.95 5.42 17.74
N SER A 141 7.29 5.20 18.88
CA SER A 141 7.58 4.00 19.67
C SER A 141 7.13 2.77 18.90
N LEU A 142 7.94 1.70 18.93
CA LEU A 142 7.64 0.43 18.29
C LEU A 142 6.23 -0.09 18.64
N ASP A 143 5.90 -0.03 19.94
CA ASP A 143 4.62 -0.53 20.44
C ASP A 143 3.43 0.31 19.94
N ARG A 144 3.57 1.64 19.88
CA ARG A 144 2.54 2.51 19.30
C ARG A 144 2.28 2.16 17.82
N ARG A 145 3.35 1.87 17.08
CA ARG A 145 3.22 1.50 15.66
C ARG A 145 2.53 0.15 15.48
N LEU A 146 2.89 -0.84 16.30
CA LEU A 146 2.25 -2.16 16.25
C LEU A 146 0.78 -2.08 16.65
N GLN A 147 0.44 -1.27 17.65
CA GLN A 147 -0.94 -1.05 18.07
C GLN A 147 -1.76 -0.34 16.99
N ALA A 148 -1.24 0.72 16.39
CA ALA A 148 -1.90 1.41 15.28
C ALA A 148 -2.16 0.46 14.10
N ASP A 149 -1.16 -0.33 13.72
CA ASP A 149 -1.33 -1.36 12.68
C ASP A 149 -2.41 -2.38 13.03
N ALA A 150 -2.50 -2.83 14.30
CA ALA A 150 -3.50 -3.78 14.74
C ALA A 150 -4.93 -3.22 14.62
N GLU A 151 -5.14 -1.97 14.99
CA GLU A 151 -6.44 -1.30 14.85
C GLU A 151 -6.82 -1.07 13.37
N ASP A 152 -5.89 -0.55 12.57
CA ASP A 152 -6.11 -0.23 11.16
C ASP A 152 -6.45 -1.49 10.33
N PHE A 153 -5.84 -2.64 10.65
CA PHE A 153 -6.03 -3.89 9.92
C PHE A 153 -7.07 -4.83 10.51
N LYS A 154 -7.66 -4.51 11.66
CA LYS A 154 -8.72 -5.31 12.29
C LYS A 154 -9.87 -5.70 11.34
N PRO A 155 -10.36 -4.83 10.44
CA PRO A 155 -11.40 -5.22 9.48
C PRO A 155 -10.99 -6.35 8.55
N PHE A 156 -9.68 -6.50 8.23
CA PHE A 156 -9.19 -7.55 7.34
C PHE A 156 -9.28 -8.94 7.95
N ASP A 157 -9.33 -9.05 9.28
CA ASP A 157 -9.43 -10.32 9.99
C ASP A 157 -10.87 -10.81 10.11
N ILE A 158 -11.87 -9.90 9.97
CA ILE A 158 -13.28 -10.20 10.19
C ILE A 158 -14.12 -10.22 8.90
N ILE A 159 -13.63 -9.61 7.82
CA ILE A 159 -14.35 -9.58 6.54
C ILE A 159 -14.08 -10.87 5.77
N ASP A 160 -15.16 -11.51 5.34
CA ASP A 160 -15.09 -12.61 4.37
C ASP A 160 -14.81 -12.05 2.97
N TRP A 161 -13.53 -12.04 2.59
CA TRP A 161 -13.07 -11.48 1.32
C TRP A 161 -13.42 -12.35 0.11
N ASP A 162 -13.58 -13.67 0.28
CA ASP A 162 -13.87 -14.60 -0.81
C ASP A 162 -15.26 -14.36 -1.41
N ASN A 163 -16.18 -13.79 -0.63
CA ASN A 163 -17.54 -13.48 -1.05
C ASN A 163 -17.76 -11.99 -1.41
N LYS A 164 -16.70 -11.21 -1.65
CA LYS A 164 -16.82 -9.81 -2.05
C LYS A 164 -16.74 -9.67 -3.59
N PRO A 165 -17.47 -8.69 -4.16
CA PRO A 165 -17.39 -8.37 -5.60
C PRO A 165 -16.11 -7.59 -5.91
N LEU A 166 -14.97 -8.14 -5.55
CA LEU A 166 -13.64 -7.63 -5.83
C LEU A 166 -12.99 -8.51 -6.91
N GLY A 167 -11.84 -8.12 -7.41
CA GLY A 167 -10.94 -9.02 -8.10
C GLY A 167 -10.58 -10.24 -7.22
N SER A 168 -9.44 -10.83 -7.41
CA SER A 168 -9.01 -11.92 -6.52
C SER A 168 -8.39 -11.36 -5.25
N PHE A 169 -8.63 -12.01 -4.09
CA PHE A 169 -8.00 -11.70 -2.82
C PHE A 169 -7.07 -12.84 -2.41
N ILE A 170 -5.83 -12.53 -2.08
CA ILE A 170 -4.79 -13.49 -1.69
C ILE A 170 -4.18 -13.04 -0.37
N ARG A 171 -4.21 -13.90 0.65
CA ARG A 171 -3.51 -13.69 1.92
C ARG A 171 -2.21 -14.46 1.91
N LEU A 172 -1.10 -13.82 2.22
CA LEU A 172 0.23 -14.41 2.31
C LEU A 172 0.78 -14.20 3.74
N CYS A 173 1.04 -15.30 4.44
CA CYS A 173 1.39 -15.29 5.87
C CYS A 173 2.88 -15.58 6.14
N SER A 174 3.64 -15.99 5.12
CA SER A 174 5.05 -16.33 5.27
C SER A 174 5.89 -15.82 4.10
N LYS A 175 7.22 -15.81 4.31
CA LYS A 175 8.16 -15.49 3.24
C LYS A 175 8.08 -16.49 2.08
N ASP A 176 7.92 -17.76 2.39
CA ASP A 176 7.87 -18.82 1.38
C ASP A 176 6.64 -18.66 0.48
N GLU A 177 5.49 -18.31 1.05
CA GLU A 177 4.28 -17.99 0.29
C GLU A 177 4.46 -16.77 -0.62
N VAL A 178 5.19 -15.74 -0.16
CA VAL A 178 5.53 -14.57 -0.98
C VAL A 178 6.45 -14.97 -2.14
N ASP A 179 7.46 -15.78 -1.88
CA ASP A 179 8.40 -16.26 -2.90
C ASP A 179 7.69 -17.14 -3.94
N ASP A 180 6.76 -17.99 -3.53
CA ASP A 180 5.97 -18.84 -4.44
C ASP A 180 4.95 -18.00 -5.24
N PHE A 181 4.34 -17.01 -4.62
CA PHE A 181 3.50 -16.04 -5.33
C PHE A 181 4.28 -15.30 -6.41
N LEU A 182 5.50 -14.80 -6.09
CA LEU A 182 6.38 -14.14 -7.07
C LEU A 182 6.74 -15.06 -8.24
N LYS A 183 7.15 -16.31 -7.98
CA LYS A 183 7.43 -17.29 -9.05
C LYS A 183 6.23 -17.47 -9.99
N LYS A 184 5.02 -17.58 -9.41
CA LYS A 184 3.78 -17.78 -10.18
C LYS A 184 3.38 -16.56 -11.01
N ILE A 185 3.57 -15.35 -10.49
CA ILE A 185 3.12 -14.14 -11.18
C ILE A 185 4.10 -13.65 -12.25
N LEU A 186 5.40 -14.00 -12.10
CA LEU A 186 6.48 -13.62 -12.99
C LEU A 186 6.80 -14.69 -14.05
N SER A 187 6.20 -15.88 -13.97
CA SER A 187 6.28 -16.94 -14.99
C SER A 187 5.32 -16.67 -16.15
#